data_b83c2e1f1e878a77c17d24015e0cc963
#
_entry.id   b83c2e1f1e878a77c17d24015e0cc963
#
_cell.length_a   1.000
_cell.length_b   1.000
_cell.length_c   1.000
_cell.angle_alpha   90.00
_cell.angle_beta   90.00
_cell.angle_gamma   90.00
#
_symmetry.space_group_name_H-M   'P 1'
#
loop_
_entity.id
_entity.type
_entity.pdbx_description
1 polymer ?
#
loop_
_entity_poly.entity_id
_entity_poly.type
_entity_poly.pdbx_seq_one_letter_code
_entity_poly.pdbx_strand_id
1 'polypeptide(L)'
;MPIRRMQATIYFVTDWDAATAFYRDLLGLKEVVNFPNRWALFGVPGGGNIALQPAYEAAANHVSIEVTSIRDVVADLKAKGARVIEDICQQEHGETAMLEDPSGNLIALIDTSTSKFAHD
;
A
#
# COMPACT_ATOMS: atom_id res chain seq x y z
N MET A 1 -3.89 16.98 -9.42
CA MET A 1 -2.89 16.14 -8.76
C MET A 1 -2.95 14.74 -9.34
N PRO A 2 -1.84 14.10 -9.66
CA PRO A 2 -1.83 12.80 -10.34
C PRO A 2 -2.13 11.62 -9.41
N ILE A 3 -3.14 11.73 -8.60
CA ILE A 3 -3.66 10.62 -7.83
C ILE A 3 -4.53 9.79 -8.75
N ARG A 4 -4.26 8.49 -8.84
CA ARG A 4 -4.99 7.59 -9.74
C ARG A 4 -6.14 6.89 -9.04
N ARG A 5 -5.87 6.30 -7.87
CA ARG A 5 -6.88 5.50 -7.19
C ARG A 5 -6.39 5.08 -5.80
N MET A 6 -7.31 4.64 -4.98
CA MET A 6 -7.00 3.90 -3.76
C MET A 6 -6.45 2.54 -4.19
N GLN A 7 -5.21 2.24 -3.83
CA GLN A 7 -4.64 0.94 -4.14
C GLN A 7 -5.16 -0.13 -3.18
N ALA A 8 -5.00 0.10 -1.88
CA ALA A 8 -5.38 -0.88 -0.88
C ALA A 8 -5.40 -0.26 0.52
N THR A 9 -6.17 -0.89 1.41
CA THR A 9 -5.97 -0.75 2.85
C THR A 9 -4.93 -1.80 3.24
N ILE A 10 -3.89 -1.40 3.95
CA ILE A 10 -2.78 -2.27 4.31
C ILE A 10 -2.92 -2.67 5.77
N TYR A 11 -3.04 -3.98 6.01
CA TYR A 11 -3.02 -4.55 7.35
C TYR A 11 -1.78 -5.40 7.56
N PHE A 12 -1.18 -5.26 8.73
CA PHE A 12 -0.06 -6.10 9.15
C PHE A 12 -0.60 -7.22 10.03
N VAL A 13 -0.21 -8.46 9.70
CA VAL A 13 -0.78 -9.65 10.35
C VAL A 13 0.34 -10.51 10.94
N THR A 14 0.02 -11.19 12.05
CA THR A 14 1.00 -12.01 12.77
C THR A 14 0.98 -13.47 12.38
N ASP A 15 -0.19 -13.99 11.99
CA ASP A 15 -0.35 -15.38 11.54
C ASP A 15 -0.78 -15.34 10.08
N TRP A 16 0.18 -15.55 9.19
CA TRP A 16 -0.04 -15.40 7.75
C TRP A 16 -1.13 -16.34 7.22
N ASP A 17 -1.00 -17.63 7.56
CA ASP A 17 -1.93 -18.62 7.02
C ASP A 17 -3.35 -18.40 7.55
N ALA A 18 -3.49 -18.12 8.83
CA ALA A 18 -4.80 -17.83 9.42
C ALA A 18 -5.41 -16.56 8.83
N ALA A 19 -4.59 -15.51 8.63
CA ALA A 19 -5.09 -14.26 8.08
C ALA A 19 -5.52 -14.42 6.63
N THR A 20 -4.71 -15.05 5.79
CA THR A 20 -5.07 -15.24 4.38
C THR A 20 -6.29 -16.15 4.24
N ALA A 21 -6.39 -17.18 5.05
CA ALA A 21 -7.58 -18.06 5.05
C ALA A 21 -8.83 -17.28 5.45
N PHE A 22 -8.72 -16.36 6.41
CA PHE A 22 -9.86 -15.55 6.82
C PHE A 22 -10.42 -14.73 5.64
N TYR A 23 -9.56 -14.02 4.93
CA TYR A 23 -10.02 -13.17 3.83
C TYR A 23 -10.46 -13.99 2.62
N ARG A 24 -9.75 -15.06 2.30
CA ARG A 24 -10.07 -15.89 1.16
C ARG A 24 -11.28 -16.78 1.40
N ASP A 25 -11.28 -17.52 2.51
CA ASP A 25 -12.26 -18.58 2.72
C ASP A 25 -13.48 -18.11 3.51
N LEU A 26 -13.26 -17.38 4.60
CA LEU A 26 -14.36 -16.93 5.46
C LEU A 26 -15.11 -15.75 4.82
N LEU A 27 -14.40 -14.73 4.38
CA LEU A 27 -15.03 -13.60 3.71
C LEU A 27 -15.30 -13.84 2.23
N GLY A 28 -14.65 -14.82 1.63
CA GLY A 28 -14.87 -15.16 0.23
C GLY A 28 -14.33 -14.15 -0.75
N LEU A 29 -13.32 -13.37 -0.37
CA LEU A 29 -12.74 -12.39 -1.26
C LEU A 29 -11.82 -13.05 -2.28
N LYS A 30 -11.70 -12.42 -3.45
CA LYS A 30 -10.80 -12.92 -4.49
C LYS A 30 -9.36 -12.68 -4.10
N GLU A 31 -8.59 -13.76 -3.98
CA GLU A 31 -7.15 -13.65 -3.76
C GLU A 31 -6.49 -13.28 -5.09
N VAL A 32 -6.05 -12.03 -5.21
CA VAL A 32 -5.44 -11.55 -6.45
C VAL A 32 -4.00 -12.03 -6.55
N VAL A 33 -3.24 -11.88 -5.47
CA VAL A 33 -1.88 -12.42 -5.35
C VAL A 33 -1.66 -12.88 -3.92
N ASN A 34 -0.76 -13.84 -3.74
CA ASN A 34 -0.30 -14.25 -2.43
C ASN A 34 1.15 -14.71 -2.53
N PHE A 35 2.06 -13.87 -2.05
CA PHE A 35 3.45 -14.24 -1.85
C PHE A 35 3.61 -14.56 -0.36
N PRO A 36 3.63 -15.85 0.02
CA PRO A 36 3.56 -16.25 1.43
C PRO A 36 4.57 -15.51 2.30
N ASN A 37 4.07 -14.96 3.41
CA ASN A 37 4.84 -14.19 4.38
C ASN A 37 5.52 -12.94 3.82
N ARG A 38 5.02 -12.42 2.70
CA ARG A 38 5.55 -11.21 2.08
C ARG A 38 4.46 -10.22 1.73
N TRP A 39 3.47 -10.66 0.94
CA TRP A 39 2.45 -9.76 0.41
C TRP A 39 1.26 -10.57 -0.11
N ALA A 40 0.07 -10.18 0.28
CA ALA A 40 -1.15 -10.72 -0.32
C ALA A 40 -2.11 -9.59 -0.62
N LEU A 41 -2.90 -9.75 -1.68
CA LEU A 41 -3.87 -8.75 -2.11
C LEU A 41 -5.20 -9.43 -2.36
N PHE A 42 -6.26 -8.90 -1.76
CA PHE A 42 -7.62 -9.43 -1.89
C PHE A 42 -8.52 -8.35 -2.48
N GLY A 43 -9.24 -8.70 -3.55
CA GLY A 43 -10.17 -7.78 -4.20
C GLY A 43 -11.52 -7.81 -3.50
N VAL A 44 -12.09 -6.63 -3.26
CA VAL A 44 -13.40 -6.47 -2.65
C VAL A 44 -14.42 -6.21 -3.77
N PRO A 45 -15.54 -6.95 -3.81
CA PRO A 45 -16.56 -6.68 -4.83
C PRO A 45 -17.02 -5.23 -4.79
N GLY A 46 -17.15 -4.63 -5.96
CA GLY A 46 -17.52 -3.23 -6.08
C GLY A 46 -16.34 -2.27 -6.09
N GLY A 47 -15.16 -2.77 -5.85
CA GLY A 47 -13.93 -1.98 -5.92
C GLY A 47 -13.16 -1.94 -4.60
N GLY A 48 -11.90 -1.62 -4.71
CA GLY A 48 -11.01 -1.56 -3.56
C GLY A 48 -10.33 -2.89 -3.28
N ASN A 49 -9.27 -2.83 -2.52
CA ASN A 49 -8.47 -4.00 -2.16
C ASN A 49 -8.08 -3.93 -0.69
N ILE A 50 -7.87 -5.11 -0.11
CA ILE A 50 -7.23 -5.25 1.20
C ILE A 50 -5.91 -5.96 0.96
N ALA A 51 -4.82 -5.39 1.44
CA ALA A 51 -3.49 -5.99 1.33
C ALA A 51 -2.99 -6.40 2.70
N LEU A 52 -2.27 -7.51 2.74
CA LEU A 52 -1.68 -8.02 3.98
C LEU A 52 -0.17 -8.05 3.86
N GLN A 53 0.50 -7.69 4.94
CA GLN A 53 1.94 -7.80 5.09
C GLN A 53 2.26 -8.44 6.45
N PRO A 54 3.41 -9.10 6.58
CA PRO A 54 3.80 -9.64 7.89
C PRO A 54 4.04 -8.50 8.89
N ALA A 55 3.54 -8.67 10.12
CA ALA A 55 3.75 -7.69 11.17
C ALA A 55 5.22 -7.65 11.60
N TYR A 56 5.68 -6.45 11.95
CA TYR A 56 6.98 -6.22 12.56
C TYR A 56 6.83 -5.10 13.58
N GLU A 57 7.84 -4.90 14.42
CA GLU A 57 7.72 -4.04 15.59
C GLU A 57 7.21 -2.62 15.28
N ALA A 58 7.68 -2.02 14.21
CA ALA A 58 7.31 -0.65 13.84
C ALA A 58 6.15 -0.60 12.83
N ALA A 59 5.51 -1.73 12.54
CA ALA A 59 4.47 -1.77 11.53
C ALA A 59 3.22 -1.04 12.02
N ALA A 60 2.58 -0.29 11.12
CA ALA A 60 1.33 0.39 11.39
C ALA A 60 0.41 0.28 10.17
N ASN A 61 -0.84 -0.06 10.43
CA ASN A 61 -1.85 -0.15 9.38
C ASN A 61 -2.04 1.21 8.73
N HIS A 62 -2.24 1.21 7.42
CA HIS A 62 -2.37 2.46 6.66
C HIS A 62 -3.11 2.19 5.35
N VAL A 63 -3.46 3.26 4.64
CA VAL A 63 -3.99 3.16 3.28
C VAL A 63 -2.87 3.42 2.29
N SER A 64 -2.98 2.86 1.10
CA SER A 64 -2.03 3.09 0.02
C SER A 64 -2.75 3.70 -1.17
N ILE A 65 -2.25 4.84 -1.65
CA ILE A 65 -2.81 5.57 -2.77
C ILE A 65 -1.84 5.48 -3.94
N GLU A 66 -2.36 5.07 -5.08
CA GLU A 66 -1.56 4.98 -6.30
C GLU A 66 -1.49 6.36 -6.98
N VAL A 67 -0.27 6.78 -7.28
CA VAL A 67 0.00 8.05 -7.96
C VAL A 67 0.84 7.83 -9.20
N THR A 68 0.88 8.81 -10.07
CA THR A 68 1.84 8.87 -11.17
C THR A 68 2.88 9.94 -10.84
N SER A 69 4.11 9.75 -11.35
CA SER A 69 5.19 10.73 -11.13
C SER A 69 5.40 11.04 -9.66
N ILE A 70 5.63 10.00 -8.86
CA ILE A 70 5.72 10.13 -7.39
C ILE A 70 6.75 11.18 -6.96
N ARG A 71 7.83 11.35 -7.71
CA ARG A 71 8.86 12.34 -7.35
C ARG A 71 8.30 13.75 -7.40
N ASP A 72 7.49 14.04 -8.43
CA ASP A 72 6.85 15.35 -8.55
C ASP A 72 5.77 15.52 -7.47
N VAL A 73 5.00 14.49 -7.20
CA VAL A 73 3.96 14.53 -6.18
C VAL A 73 4.56 14.81 -4.81
N VAL A 74 5.61 14.10 -4.44
CA VAL A 74 6.25 14.29 -3.13
C VAL A 74 6.88 15.68 -3.03
N ALA A 75 7.55 16.14 -4.10
CA ALA A 75 8.13 17.49 -4.11
C ALA A 75 7.05 18.56 -3.93
N ASP A 76 5.92 18.43 -4.63
CA ASP A 76 4.80 19.35 -4.50
C ASP A 76 4.20 19.34 -3.09
N LEU A 77 4.01 18.16 -2.53
CA LEU A 77 3.48 18.03 -1.18
C LEU A 77 4.40 18.64 -0.13
N LYS A 78 5.70 18.42 -0.25
CA LYS A 78 6.68 19.06 0.64
C LYS A 78 6.60 20.57 0.54
N ALA A 79 6.50 21.10 -0.69
CA ALA A 79 6.40 22.54 -0.92
C ALA A 79 5.13 23.13 -0.29
N LYS A 80 4.07 22.35 -0.19
CA LYS A 80 2.80 22.75 0.43
C LYS A 80 2.76 22.52 1.94
N GLY A 81 3.84 22.02 2.53
CA GLY A 81 3.95 21.81 3.96
C GLY A 81 3.41 20.46 4.45
N ALA A 82 3.16 19.51 3.57
CA ALA A 82 2.75 18.18 3.98
C ALA A 82 3.88 17.47 4.73
N ARG A 83 3.52 16.66 5.71
CA ARG A 83 4.49 15.92 6.52
C ARG A 83 4.83 14.61 5.85
N VAL A 84 6.01 14.53 5.25
CA VAL A 84 6.54 13.33 4.63
C VAL A 84 7.43 12.64 5.66
N ILE A 85 6.98 11.51 6.22
CA ILE A 85 7.72 10.83 7.29
C ILE A 85 8.68 9.79 6.77
N GLU A 86 8.44 9.26 5.55
CA GLU A 86 9.41 8.42 4.85
C GLU A 86 9.51 8.92 3.42
N ASP A 87 10.70 9.32 3.01
CA ASP A 87 10.93 9.83 1.66
C ASP A 87 10.91 8.68 0.63
N ILE A 88 10.98 9.03 -0.63
CA ILE A 88 10.86 8.08 -1.72
C ILE A 88 11.88 6.95 -1.57
N CYS A 89 11.39 5.72 -1.64
CA CYS A 89 12.18 4.51 -1.51
C CYS A 89 11.72 3.52 -2.58
N GLN A 90 12.67 2.83 -3.20
CA GLN A 90 12.34 1.81 -4.19
C GLN A 90 11.94 0.51 -3.51
N GLN A 91 10.72 0.08 -3.75
CA GLN A 91 10.20 -1.21 -3.32
C GLN A 91 9.99 -2.11 -4.54
N GLU A 92 9.68 -3.38 -4.31
CA GLU A 92 9.42 -4.31 -5.41
C GLU A 92 8.24 -3.87 -6.27
N HIS A 93 7.21 -3.31 -5.64
CA HIS A 93 5.96 -2.89 -6.30
C HIS A 93 6.03 -1.51 -6.92
N GLY A 94 7.10 -0.78 -6.67
CA GLY A 94 7.30 0.56 -7.18
C GLY A 94 7.94 1.47 -6.13
N GLU A 95 8.16 2.70 -6.51
CA GLU A 95 8.64 3.70 -5.56
C GLU A 95 7.50 4.08 -4.61
N THR A 96 7.82 4.19 -3.33
CA THR A 96 6.85 4.53 -2.29
C THR A 96 7.34 5.68 -1.43
N ALA A 97 6.40 6.35 -0.80
CA ALA A 97 6.67 7.35 0.23
C ALA A 97 5.57 7.26 1.28
N MET A 98 5.83 7.73 2.47
CA MET A 98 4.84 7.71 3.56
C MET A 98 4.59 9.12 4.06
N LEU A 99 3.31 9.46 4.13
CA LEU A 99 2.83 10.74 4.65
C LEU A 99 2.12 10.52 5.97
N GLU A 100 2.01 11.60 6.73
CA GLU A 100 1.20 11.63 7.93
C GLU A 100 0.25 12.82 7.83
N ASP A 101 -1.04 12.61 8.10
CA ASP A 101 -1.99 13.71 8.12
C ASP A 101 -1.86 14.48 9.46
N PRO A 102 -2.57 15.62 9.61
CA PRO A 102 -2.45 16.41 10.84
C PRO A 102 -2.83 15.69 12.13
N SER A 103 -3.59 14.61 12.02
CA SER A 103 -4.03 13.80 13.17
C SER A 103 -3.18 12.55 13.39
N GLY A 104 -2.12 12.36 12.60
CA GLY A 104 -1.22 11.24 12.75
C GLY A 104 -1.60 10.00 11.95
N ASN A 105 -2.60 10.08 11.07
CA ASN A 105 -2.97 8.95 10.22
C ASN A 105 -1.95 8.78 9.10
N LEU A 106 -1.60 7.53 8.81
CA LEU A 106 -0.57 7.22 7.83
C LEU A 106 -1.17 6.96 6.46
N ILE A 107 -0.52 7.49 5.45
CA ILE A 107 -0.92 7.32 4.04
C ILE A 107 0.34 7.01 3.24
N ALA A 108 0.34 5.84 2.57
CA ALA A 108 1.41 5.50 1.65
C ALA A 108 1.05 6.00 0.25
N LEU A 109 2.05 6.49 -0.46
CA LEU A 109 1.95 6.76 -1.89
C LEU A 109 2.76 5.70 -2.61
N ILE A 110 2.24 5.20 -3.72
CA ILE A 110 2.95 4.22 -4.54
C ILE A 110 2.81 4.58 -6.02
N ASP A 111 3.92 4.47 -6.74
CA ASP A 111 3.95 4.65 -8.19
C ASP A 111 4.26 3.28 -8.82
N THR A 112 3.22 2.59 -9.25
CA THR A 112 3.37 1.23 -9.79
C THR A 112 4.08 1.19 -11.13
N SER A 113 4.18 2.33 -11.82
CA SER A 113 4.94 2.40 -13.08
C SER A 113 6.44 2.16 -12.87
N THR A 114 6.93 2.29 -11.63
CA THR A 114 8.33 2.05 -11.30
C THR A 114 8.53 0.66 -10.69
N SER A 115 7.52 -0.20 -10.71
CA SER A 115 7.59 -1.55 -10.19
C SER A 115 8.63 -2.39 -10.92
N LYS A 116 9.33 -3.23 -10.17
CA LYS A 116 10.27 -4.20 -10.74
C LYS A 116 9.54 -5.35 -11.45
N PHE A 117 8.24 -5.48 -11.22
CA PHE A 117 7.41 -6.52 -11.82
C PHE A 117 6.58 -6.04 -13.00
N ALA A 118 6.36 -4.73 -13.12
CA ALA A 118 5.48 -4.16 -14.13
C ALA A 118 6.26 -3.90 -15.40
N HIS A 119 6.35 -4.91 -16.23
CA HIS A 119 7.05 -4.79 -17.50
C HIS A 119 6.19 -5.29 -18.63
N ASP A 120 6.15 -4.53 -19.65
CA ASP A 120 5.49 -4.90 -20.90
C ASP A 120 6.18 -4.26 -22.07
#